data_25a4c57a81d8f387a6e9371c028cb919
#
_entry.id   25a4c57a81d8f387a6e9371c028cb919
#
_cell.length_a   1.000
_cell.length_b   1.000
_cell.length_c   1.000
_cell.angle_alpha   90.00
_cell.angle_beta   90.00
_cell.angle_gamma   90.00
#
_symmetry.space_group_name_H-M   'P 1'
#
loop_
_entity.id
_entity.type
_entity.pdbx_description
1 polymer ?
#
loop_
_entity_poly.entity_id
_entity_poly.type
_entity_poly.pdbx_seq_one_letter_code
_entity_poly.pdbx_strand_id
1 'polypeptide(L)'
;MKLKLLTTILLTTGLIWTGTGTAADKPVGISASMMDATVKHGGKSVKIMRDQNNKAVVIPAFAKTSRPCPPFCIQPIVLAPGIETLGENEIIDYLVKMSKGDDSILVVDSRTPDWVQKGTIPGAVNIPWTALNPAKGADPISIGEIMLDRFGATSLEGLWDYSNAKTLVMFCNGMWCGQSPNNIKNLLKFGYPAHKIKWYRGGMQNWSNLGLTIAKPSS
;
A
#
# COMPACT_ATOMS: atom_id res chain seq x y z
N MET A 1 -33.73 -90.39 -7.78
CA MET A 1 -33.99 -89.00 -8.23
C MET A 1 -33.10 -88.10 -7.41
N LYS A 2 -32.03 -87.53 -7.96
CA LYS A 2 -31.09 -86.62 -7.26
C LYS A 2 -31.29 -85.22 -7.80
N LEU A 3 -31.77 -84.32 -6.94
CA LEU A 3 -32.00 -82.91 -7.26
C LEU A 3 -30.69 -82.15 -7.12
N LYS A 4 -30.15 -81.58 -8.18
CA LYS A 4 -28.97 -80.72 -8.17
C LYS A 4 -29.42 -79.27 -7.91
N LEU A 5 -28.96 -78.69 -6.79
CA LEU A 5 -29.15 -77.32 -6.45
C LEU A 5 -28.06 -76.50 -7.17
N LEU A 6 -28.43 -75.59 -8.09
CA LEU A 6 -27.53 -74.61 -8.70
C LEU A 6 -27.52 -73.37 -7.82
N THR A 7 -26.36 -73.06 -7.25
CA THR A 7 -26.16 -71.85 -6.53
C THR A 7 -25.58 -70.78 -7.48
N THR A 8 -26.39 -69.78 -7.80
CA THR A 8 -25.98 -68.66 -8.64
C THR A 8 -25.30 -67.59 -7.72
N ILE A 9 -24.00 -67.38 -7.89
CA ILE A 9 -23.27 -66.33 -7.20
C ILE A 9 -23.40 -65.05 -8.03
N LEU A 10 -24.12 -64.02 -7.52
CA LEU A 10 -24.18 -62.69 -8.07
C LEU A 10 -22.94 -61.93 -7.62
N LEU A 11 -22.00 -61.68 -8.55
CA LEU A 11 -20.89 -60.73 -8.34
C LEU A 11 -21.41 -59.31 -8.53
N THR A 12 -21.62 -58.54 -7.46
CA THR A 12 -21.86 -57.10 -7.51
C THR A 12 -20.51 -56.41 -7.61
N THR A 13 -20.14 -55.93 -8.80
CA THR A 13 -19.00 -55.02 -9.00
C THR A 13 -19.39 -53.65 -8.51
N GLY A 14 -19.00 -53.31 -7.29
CA GLY A 14 -19.11 -51.93 -6.77
C GLY A 14 -18.15 -51.02 -7.52
N LEU A 15 -18.68 -50.10 -8.33
CA LEU A 15 -17.92 -48.96 -8.89
C LEU A 15 -17.54 -48.02 -7.75
N ILE A 16 -16.29 -48.08 -7.29
CA ILE A 16 -15.74 -47.05 -6.39
C ILE A 16 -15.45 -45.82 -7.24
N TRP A 17 -16.33 -44.83 -7.18
CA TRP A 17 -16.10 -43.51 -7.77
C TRP A 17 -15.13 -42.75 -6.84
N THR A 18 -13.84 -42.83 -7.14
CA THR A 18 -12.84 -41.95 -6.52
C THR A 18 -12.98 -40.57 -7.16
N GLY A 19 -13.89 -39.76 -6.65
CA GLY A 19 -13.96 -38.36 -6.97
C GLY A 19 -12.69 -37.69 -6.44
N THR A 20 -11.74 -37.39 -7.33
CA THR A 20 -10.65 -36.44 -7.03
C THR A 20 -11.30 -35.06 -6.94
N GLY A 21 -11.84 -34.72 -5.78
CA GLY A 21 -12.22 -33.34 -5.46
C GLY A 21 -10.97 -32.50 -5.45
N THR A 22 -10.72 -31.73 -6.50
CA THR A 22 -9.77 -30.64 -6.43
C THR A 22 -10.29 -29.68 -5.37
N ALA A 23 -9.57 -29.58 -4.26
CA ALA A 23 -9.89 -28.58 -3.23
C ALA A 23 -9.90 -27.21 -3.94
N ALA A 24 -11.06 -26.58 -4.00
CA ALA A 24 -11.15 -25.23 -4.54
C ALA A 24 -10.21 -24.32 -3.75
N ASP A 25 -9.42 -23.52 -4.46
CA ASP A 25 -8.53 -22.56 -3.84
C ASP A 25 -9.34 -21.66 -2.89
N LYS A 26 -8.86 -21.50 -1.65
CA LYS A 26 -9.52 -20.62 -0.69
C LYS A 26 -9.36 -19.17 -1.12
N PRO A 27 -10.38 -18.33 -0.97
CA PRO A 27 -10.28 -16.92 -1.33
C PRO A 27 -9.20 -16.22 -0.48
N VAL A 28 -8.45 -15.31 -1.13
CA VAL A 28 -7.36 -14.57 -0.50
C VAL A 28 -7.88 -13.20 -0.07
N GLY A 29 -8.26 -13.07 1.21
CA GLY A 29 -8.71 -11.80 1.79
C GLY A 29 -7.55 -10.88 2.19
N ILE A 30 -7.82 -9.58 2.34
CA ILE A 30 -6.89 -8.61 2.93
C ILE A 30 -6.71 -8.93 4.41
N SER A 31 -7.81 -9.16 5.13
CA SER A 31 -7.82 -9.63 6.51
C SER A 31 -8.94 -10.67 6.70
N ALA A 32 -9.10 -11.22 7.91
CA ALA A 32 -10.16 -12.17 8.21
C ALA A 32 -11.58 -11.59 7.98
N SER A 33 -11.75 -10.28 8.09
CA SER A 33 -13.03 -9.57 7.95
C SER A 33 -13.12 -8.68 6.70
N MET A 34 -12.04 -8.55 5.93
CA MET A 34 -11.97 -7.66 4.77
C MET A 34 -11.45 -8.44 3.55
N MET A 35 -12.31 -8.67 2.57
CA MET A 35 -11.92 -9.29 1.30
C MET A 35 -11.29 -8.29 0.35
N ASP A 36 -11.85 -7.10 0.25
CA ASP A 36 -11.41 -6.00 -0.60
C ASP A 36 -11.83 -4.64 -0.02
N ALA A 37 -11.26 -3.57 -0.57
CA ALA A 37 -11.63 -2.20 -0.26
C ALA A 37 -11.73 -1.38 -1.55
N THR A 38 -12.77 -0.58 -1.71
CA THR A 38 -12.95 0.29 -2.88
C THR A 38 -12.46 1.70 -2.58
N VAL A 39 -11.59 2.23 -3.44
CA VAL A 39 -11.01 3.56 -3.33
C VAL A 39 -11.13 4.33 -4.65
N LYS A 40 -10.96 5.65 -4.61
CA LYS A 40 -10.87 6.49 -5.81
C LYS A 40 -9.41 6.67 -6.22
N HIS A 41 -9.12 6.50 -7.52
CA HIS A 41 -7.80 6.78 -8.09
C HIS A 41 -7.98 7.38 -9.50
N GLY A 42 -7.43 8.58 -9.72
CA GLY A 42 -7.62 9.29 -11.00
C GLY A 42 -9.09 9.50 -11.36
N GLY A 43 -9.95 9.80 -10.39
CA GLY A 43 -11.39 10.00 -10.59
C GLY A 43 -12.21 8.71 -10.78
N LYS A 44 -11.57 7.53 -10.84
CA LYS A 44 -12.24 6.24 -11.04
C LYS A 44 -12.27 5.42 -9.76
N SER A 45 -13.28 4.57 -9.59
CA SER A 45 -13.30 3.55 -8.54
C SER A 45 -12.31 2.43 -8.87
N VAL A 46 -11.44 2.13 -7.92
CA VAL A 46 -10.47 1.02 -7.99
C VAL A 46 -10.65 0.13 -6.77
N LYS A 47 -10.68 -1.17 -6.99
CA LYS A 47 -10.76 -2.15 -5.92
C LYS A 47 -9.36 -2.54 -5.48
N ILE A 48 -9.03 -2.32 -4.22
CA ILE A 48 -7.85 -2.88 -3.57
C ILE A 48 -8.23 -4.28 -3.10
N MET A 49 -7.53 -5.29 -3.58
CA MET A 49 -7.69 -6.68 -3.16
C MET A 49 -6.36 -7.41 -3.29
N ARG A 50 -6.23 -8.55 -2.67
CA ARG A 50 -5.08 -9.42 -2.89
C ARG A 50 -5.25 -10.24 -4.18
N ASP A 51 -4.14 -10.64 -4.79
CA ASP A 51 -4.16 -11.56 -5.92
C ASP A 51 -4.81 -12.88 -5.49
N GLN A 52 -5.82 -13.34 -6.25
CA GLN A 52 -6.57 -14.56 -5.96
C GLN A 52 -5.87 -15.82 -6.47
N ASN A 53 -4.83 -15.68 -7.28
CA ASN A 53 -4.00 -16.80 -7.69
C ASN A 53 -3.07 -17.23 -6.53
N ASN A 54 -3.38 -18.35 -5.89
CA ASN A 54 -2.59 -18.87 -4.77
C ASN A 54 -1.14 -19.26 -5.15
N LYS A 55 -0.80 -19.25 -6.44
CA LYS A 55 0.57 -19.47 -6.97
C LYS A 55 1.26 -18.18 -7.41
N ALA A 56 0.60 -17.01 -7.25
CA ALA A 56 1.20 -15.72 -7.59
C ALA A 56 2.48 -15.46 -6.79
N VAL A 57 3.43 -14.82 -7.44
CA VAL A 57 4.72 -14.42 -6.84
C VAL A 57 4.91 -12.91 -7.02
N VAL A 58 5.84 -12.34 -6.25
CA VAL A 58 6.14 -10.91 -6.33
C VAL A 58 6.57 -10.54 -7.75
N ILE A 59 5.97 -9.48 -8.30
CA ILE A 59 6.32 -9.00 -9.64
C ILE A 59 7.78 -8.49 -9.68
N PRO A 60 8.50 -8.65 -10.80
CA PRO A 60 9.95 -8.35 -10.88
C PRO A 60 10.32 -6.93 -10.45
N ALA A 61 9.46 -5.94 -10.69
CA ALA A 61 9.69 -4.53 -10.32
C ALA A 61 9.93 -4.32 -8.82
N PHE A 62 9.36 -5.19 -7.95
CA PHE A 62 9.48 -5.10 -6.49
C PHE A 62 10.17 -6.30 -5.84
N ALA A 63 10.67 -7.25 -6.63
CA ALA A 63 11.27 -8.50 -6.13
C ALA A 63 12.74 -8.34 -5.66
N LYS A 64 13.42 -7.25 -5.99
CA LYS A 64 14.83 -7.06 -5.61
C LYS A 64 14.96 -6.91 -4.10
N THR A 65 15.65 -7.85 -3.44
CA THR A 65 15.81 -7.91 -1.98
C THR A 65 17.06 -7.23 -1.46
N SER A 66 18.17 -7.25 -2.22
CA SER A 66 19.47 -6.73 -1.78
C SER A 66 19.82 -5.42 -2.46
N ARG A 67 20.29 -4.44 -1.67
CA ARG A 67 20.67 -3.10 -2.13
C ARG A 67 21.86 -2.59 -1.31
N PRO A 68 22.78 -1.79 -1.93
CA PRO A 68 23.91 -1.24 -1.18
C PRO A 68 23.42 -0.24 -0.11
N CYS A 69 24.01 -0.32 1.08
CA CYS A 69 23.80 0.63 2.16
C CYS A 69 25.14 1.31 2.50
N PRO A 70 25.24 2.64 2.43
CA PRO A 70 24.28 3.61 1.92
C PRO A 70 24.09 3.53 0.39
N PRO A 71 23.01 4.10 -0.22
CA PRO A 71 21.98 4.88 0.45
C PRO A 71 20.75 4.05 0.89
N PHE A 72 20.67 2.75 0.58
CA PHE A 72 19.48 1.92 0.78
C PHE A 72 19.52 1.15 2.10
N CYS A 73 19.81 1.86 3.17
CA CYS A 73 19.87 1.25 4.51
C CYS A 73 18.47 1.01 5.08
N ILE A 74 18.35 -0.06 5.89
CA ILE A 74 17.10 -0.38 6.58
C ILE A 74 16.75 0.78 7.53
N GLN A 75 15.54 1.31 7.38
CA GLN A 75 15.01 2.36 8.23
C GLN A 75 14.51 1.78 9.58
N PRO A 76 14.59 2.54 10.69
CA PRO A 76 14.05 2.11 11.98
C PRO A 76 12.53 1.92 11.92
N ILE A 77 11.95 1.22 12.90
CA ILE A 77 10.49 1.08 13.00
C ILE A 77 9.85 2.41 13.47
N VAL A 78 10.49 3.12 14.36
CA VAL A 78 10.08 4.46 14.81
C VAL A 78 11.00 5.47 14.13
N LEU A 79 10.43 6.30 13.25
CA LEU A 79 11.21 7.24 12.44
C LEU A 79 11.60 8.48 13.24
N ALA A 80 10.65 9.03 14.02
CA ALA A 80 10.85 10.17 14.91
C ALA A 80 9.75 10.18 15.98
N PRO A 81 9.94 10.88 17.11
CA PRO A 81 8.89 11.07 18.12
C PRO A 81 7.61 11.65 17.52
N GLY A 82 6.46 11.09 17.86
CA GLY A 82 5.15 11.53 17.40
C GLY A 82 4.76 11.05 15.99
N ILE A 83 5.67 10.40 15.25
CA ILE A 83 5.36 9.77 13.96
C ILE A 83 4.86 8.33 14.20
N GLU A 84 3.64 8.07 13.81
CA GLU A 84 3.07 6.73 13.85
C GLU A 84 3.48 5.92 12.61
N THR A 85 3.99 4.71 12.83
CA THR A 85 4.30 3.75 11.76
C THR A 85 3.10 2.86 11.53
N LEU A 86 2.65 2.78 10.26
CA LEU A 86 1.46 2.06 9.84
C LEU A 86 1.81 0.73 9.17
N GLY A 87 0.90 -0.23 9.30
CA GLY A 87 0.81 -1.42 8.48
C GLY A 87 -0.19 -1.24 7.32
N GLU A 88 -0.45 -2.35 6.62
CA GLU A 88 -1.27 -2.34 5.41
C GLU A 88 -2.75 -2.06 5.69
N ASN A 89 -3.28 -2.58 6.80
CA ASN A 89 -4.69 -2.34 7.16
C ASN A 89 -4.94 -0.86 7.45
N GLU A 90 -4.04 -0.23 8.19
CA GLU A 90 -4.17 1.18 8.56
C GLU A 90 -4.09 2.11 7.35
N ILE A 91 -3.15 1.87 6.41
CA ILE A 91 -3.11 2.70 5.19
C ILE A 91 -4.35 2.47 4.32
N ILE A 92 -4.88 1.26 4.23
CA ILE A 92 -6.13 0.97 3.50
C ILE A 92 -7.29 1.73 4.13
N ASP A 93 -7.39 1.79 5.46
CA ASP A 93 -8.42 2.55 6.16
C ASP A 93 -8.34 4.05 5.84
N TYR A 94 -7.14 4.63 5.80
CA TYR A 94 -6.94 6.02 5.38
C TYR A 94 -7.37 6.25 3.93
N LEU A 95 -7.03 5.37 3.01
CA LEU A 95 -7.44 5.44 1.61
C LEU A 95 -8.96 5.36 1.43
N VAL A 96 -9.63 4.50 2.20
CA VAL A 96 -11.08 4.36 2.19
C VAL A 96 -11.76 5.63 2.72
N LYS A 97 -11.27 6.20 3.84
CA LYS A 97 -11.79 7.46 4.41
C LYS A 97 -11.66 8.60 3.40
N MET A 98 -10.47 8.77 2.81
CA MET A 98 -10.20 9.78 1.78
C MET A 98 -11.13 9.60 0.56
N SER A 99 -11.39 8.36 0.14
CA SER A 99 -12.28 8.05 -0.99
C SER A 99 -13.75 8.31 -0.69
N LYS A 100 -14.14 8.30 0.58
CA LYS A 100 -15.49 8.68 1.05
C LYS A 100 -15.68 10.18 1.21
N GLY A 101 -14.66 10.98 0.92
CA GLY A 101 -14.73 12.43 0.96
C GLY A 101 -14.09 13.08 2.19
N ASP A 102 -13.32 12.33 2.98
CA ASP A 102 -12.52 12.92 4.05
C ASP A 102 -11.32 13.65 3.44
N ASP A 103 -11.45 14.96 3.29
CA ASP A 103 -10.44 15.86 2.72
C ASP A 103 -9.35 16.27 3.73
N SER A 104 -9.51 15.92 5.00
CA SER A 104 -8.50 16.10 6.04
C SER A 104 -7.33 15.10 5.96
N ILE A 105 -7.36 14.19 4.99
CA ILE A 105 -6.36 13.14 4.79
C ILE A 105 -5.73 13.27 3.40
N LEU A 106 -4.42 12.99 3.32
CA LEU A 106 -3.72 12.83 2.05
C LEU A 106 -2.74 11.67 2.13
N VAL A 107 -2.90 10.67 1.26
CA VAL A 107 -1.93 9.58 1.11
C VAL A 107 -0.92 9.95 0.03
N VAL A 108 0.36 10.02 0.41
CA VAL A 108 1.46 10.56 -0.41
C VAL A 108 2.46 9.49 -0.78
N ASP A 109 2.62 9.26 -2.09
CA ASP A 109 3.74 8.54 -2.64
C ASP A 109 4.94 9.48 -2.78
N SER A 110 5.94 9.32 -1.92
CA SER A 110 7.14 10.17 -1.88
C SER A 110 8.22 9.78 -2.91
N ARG A 111 7.94 8.80 -3.77
CA ARG A 111 8.91 8.31 -4.75
C ARG A 111 9.11 9.29 -5.90
N THR A 112 10.26 9.18 -6.55
CA THR A 112 10.51 9.88 -7.82
C THR A 112 9.59 9.34 -8.92
N PRO A 113 9.24 10.15 -9.93
CA PRO A 113 8.27 9.78 -10.99
C PRO A 113 8.60 8.48 -11.72
N ASP A 114 9.89 8.18 -11.95
CA ASP A 114 10.37 6.94 -12.58
C ASP A 114 9.98 5.67 -11.81
N TRP A 115 9.93 5.76 -10.47
CA TRP A 115 9.42 4.68 -9.63
C TRP A 115 7.89 4.59 -9.66
N VAL A 116 7.21 5.74 -9.65
CA VAL A 116 5.74 5.78 -9.65
C VAL A 116 5.16 5.21 -10.95
N GLN A 117 5.84 5.40 -12.10
CA GLN A 117 5.45 4.81 -13.38
C GLN A 117 5.41 3.28 -13.37
N LYS A 118 6.15 2.62 -12.47
CA LYS A 118 6.10 1.16 -12.28
C LYS A 118 4.84 0.70 -11.55
N GLY A 119 4.07 1.64 -11.00
CA GLY A 119 2.84 1.45 -10.25
C GLY A 119 2.90 2.13 -8.90
N THR A 120 1.73 2.44 -8.35
CA THR A 120 1.54 3.07 -7.05
C THR A 120 0.39 2.43 -6.28
N ILE A 121 0.24 2.78 -5.01
CA ILE A 121 -0.93 2.40 -4.21
C ILE A 121 -2.16 3.16 -4.75
N PRO A 122 -3.28 2.48 -5.07
CA PRO A 122 -4.49 3.15 -5.54
C PRO A 122 -4.96 4.22 -4.56
N GLY A 123 -5.26 5.42 -5.05
CA GLY A 123 -5.69 6.55 -4.23
C GLY A 123 -4.56 7.47 -3.76
N ALA A 124 -3.31 7.04 -3.81
CA ALA A 124 -2.18 7.89 -3.46
C ALA A 124 -1.91 8.97 -4.52
N VAL A 125 -1.40 10.12 -4.07
CA VAL A 125 -0.88 11.19 -4.94
C VAL A 125 0.64 11.22 -4.87
N ASN A 126 1.29 11.51 -5.99
CA ASN A 126 2.75 11.62 -6.00
C ASN A 126 3.19 13.04 -5.61
N ILE A 127 3.98 13.14 -4.56
CA ILE A 127 4.75 14.34 -4.18
C ILE A 127 6.17 13.87 -3.92
N PRO A 128 7.06 13.98 -4.91
CA PRO A 128 8.41 13.45 -4.83
C PRO A 128 9.19 14.05 -3.66
N TRP A 129 10.00 13.23 -2.99
CA TRP A 129 10.82 13.69 -1.86
C TRP A 129 11.75 14.86 -2.19
N THR A 130 12.10 15.03 -3.46
CA THR A 130 12.89 16.16 -3.94
C THR A 130 12.13 17.47 -3.89
N ALA A 131 10.79 17.45 -4.05
CA ALA A 131 9.96 18.64 -4.06
C ALA A 131 9.84 19.33 -2.68
N LEU A 132 10.14 18.64 -1.59
CA LEU A 132 10.18 19.18 -0.23
C LEU A 132 11.60 19.27 0.34
N ASN A 133 12.64 19.14 -0.51
CA ASN A 133 14.02 19.07 -0.05
C ASN A 133 14.88 20.22 -0.62
N PRO A 134 15.16 21.27 0.18
CA PRO A 134 16.02 22.37 -0.26
C PRO A 134 17.42 21.92 -0.71
N ALA A 135 17.99 20.89 -0.07
CA ALA A 135 19.29 20.33 -0.45
C ALA A 135 19.26 19.60 -1.81
N LYS A 136 18.08 19.42 -2.41
CA LYS A 136 17.86 18.85 -3.75
C LYS A 136 17.29 19.86 -4.73
N GLY A 137 17.36 21.14 -4.38
CA GLY A 137 16.98 22.23 -5.27
C GLY A 137 15.51 22.68 -5.18
N ALA A 138 14.75 22.15 -4.19
CA ALA A 138 13.42 22.69 -3.94
C ALA A 138 13.53 24.10 -3.38
N ASP A 139 12.94 25.06 -4.06
CA ASP A 139 12.92 26.46 -3.63
C ASP A 139 11.81 26.72 -2.60
N PRO A 140 11.93 27.76 -1.78
CA PRO A 140 10.93 28.06 -0.73
C PRO A 140 9.52 28.34 -1.25
N ILE A 141 9.38 28.89 -2.45
CA ILE A 141 8.07 29.22 -3.05
C ILE A 141 7.35 27.93 -3.40
N SER A 142 8.00 27.04 -4.16
CA SER A 142 7.43 25.73 -4.54
C SER A 142 7.09 24.87 -3.32
N ILE A 143 7.93 24.90 -2.27
CA ILE A 143 7.61 24.23 -1.00
C ILE A 143 6.36 24.84 -0.38
N GLY A 144 6.28 26.21 -0.35
CA GLY A 144 5.13 26.94 0.16
C GLY A 144 3.83 26.58 -0.55
N GLU A 145 3.84 26.51 -1.88
CA GLU A 145 2.69 26.10 -2.69
C GLU A 145 2.20 24.68 -2.32
N ILE A 146 3.14 23.73 -2.15
CA ILE A 146 2.76 22.38 -1.71
C ILE A 146 2.13 22.40 -0.31
N MET A 147 2.67 23.18 0.60
CA MET A 147 2.15 23.30 1.96
C MET A 147 0.75 23.89 2.00
N LEU A 148 0.50 24.94 1.20
CA LEU A 148 -0.79 25.61 1.10
C LEU A 148 -1.81 24.76 0.33
N ASP A 149 -1.50 24.45 -0.94
CA ASP A 149 -2.48 23.90 -1.88
C ASP A 149 -2.74 22.41 -1.68
N ARG A 150 -1.73 21.68 -1.24
CA ARG A 150 -1.84 20.21 -1.14
C ARG A 150 -2.02 19.75 0.30
N PHE A 151 -1.36 20.38 1.26
CA PHE A 151 -1.39 19.95 2.66
C PHE A 151 -2.35 20.73 3.53
N GLY A 152 -2.93 21.82 3.01
CA GLY A 152 -3.94 22.61 3.71
C GLY A 152 -3.38 23.39 4.91
N ALA A 153 -2.08 23.63 4.94
CA ALA A 153 -1.48 24.58 5.86
C ALA A 153 -1.83 26.02 5.40
N THR A 154 -1.83 26.97 6.30
CA THR A 154 -1.96 28.40 5.96
C THR A 154 -0.73 29.16 6.45
N SER A 155 -0.49 30.35 5.92
CA SER A 155 0.63 31.18 6.34
C SER A 155 0.16 32.62 6.52
N LEU A 156 0.52 33.21 7.65
CA LEU A 156 0.28 34.64 7.93
C LEU A 156 1.61 35.27 8.37
N GLU A 157 2.03 36.34 7.67
CA GLU A 157 3.29 37.03 7.97
C GLU A 157 4.54 36.13 8.07
N GLY A 158 4.58 35.09 7.26
CA GLY A 158 5.68 34.11 7.24
C GLY A 158 5.62 33.03 8.34
N LEU A 159 4.61 33.03 9.18
CA LEU A 159 4.36 32.00 10.18
C LEU A 159 3.36 30.96 9.65
N TRP A 160 3.70 29.70 9.77
CA TRP A 160 2.83 28.61 9.37
C TRP A 160 1.77 28.32 10.43
N ASP A 161 0.52 28.18 9.99
CA ASP A 161 -0.57 27.62 10.78
C ASP A 161 -0.99 26.26 10.22
N TYR A 162 -0.93 25.24 11.06
CA TYR A 162 -1.25 23.85 10.73
C TYR A 162 -2.57 23.37 11.34
N SER A 163 -3.37 24.23 11.94
CA SER A 163 -4.63 23.85 12.62
C SER A 163 -5.54 23.07 11.68
N ASN A 164 -5.69 23.51 10.44
CA ASN A 164 -6.48 22.87 9.39
C ASN A 164 -5.65 21.97 8.45
N ALA A 165 -4.36 21.82 8.70
CA ALA A 165 -3.51 20.99 7.86
C ALA A 165 -3.92 19.51 7.90
N LYS A 166 -3.75 18.83 6.78
CA LYS A 166 -4.16 17.44 6.58
C LYS A 166 -3.30 16.45 7.37
N THR A 167 -3.86 15.31 7.67
CA THR A 167 -3.09 14.12 8.07
C THR A 167 -2.41 13.55 6.82
N LEU A 168 -1.08 13.50 6.82
CA LEU A 168 -0.28 12.99 5.71
C LEU A 168 0.13 11.54 5.99
N VAL A 169 -0.28 10.62 5.14
CA VAL A 169 0.14 9.22 5.19
C VAL A 169 1.18 9.00 4.11
N MET A 170 2.44 8.86 4.48
CA MET A 170 3.57 8.89 3.54
C MET A 170 4.22 7.53 3.38
N PHE A 171 4.55 7.16 2.14
CA PHE A 171 5.27 5.93 1.83
C PHE A 171 6.28 6.12 0.69
N CYS A 172 7.14 5.10 0.50
CA CYS A 172 8.02 4.99 -0.65
C CYS A 172 8.22 3.54 -1.09
N ASN A 173 9.43 3.12 -1.49
CA ASN A 173 9.63 1.79 -2.07
C ASN A 173 9.61 0.64 -1.05
N GLY A 174 9.93 0.87 0.21
CA GLY A 174 10.00 -0.18 1.22
C GLY A 174 10.87 0.19 2.42
N MET A 175 11.09 -0.76 3.30
CA MET A 175 11.79 -0.57 4.59
C MET A 175 13.24 -0.07 4.47
N TRP A 176 13.85 -0.20 3.30
CA TRP A 176 15.20 0.29 2.97
C TRP A 176 15.19 1.64 2.27
N CYS A 177 14.03 2.21 1.99
CA CYS A 177 13.88 3.43 1.20
C CYS A 177 13.91 4.67 2.09
N GLY A 178 14.79 5.62 1.77
CA GLY A 178 14.92 6.90 2.49
C GLY A 178 14.05 8.04 1.96
N GLN A 179 13.24 7.84 0.91
CA GLN A 179 12.51 8.94 0.24
C GLN A 179 11.38 9.49 1.12
N SER A 180 10.46 8.67 1.62
CA SER A 180 9.45 9.13 2.58
C SER A 180 10.03 9.58 3.92
N PRO A 181 11.03 8.89 4.52
CA PRO A 181 11.76 9.43 5.67
C PRO A 181 12.34 10.82 5.46
N ASN A 182 12.86 11.12 4.26
CA ASN A 182 13.39 12.44 3.93
C ASN A 182 12.28 13.50 3.89
N ASN A 183 11.16 13.21 3.21
CA ASN A 183 9.99 14.09 3.21
C ASN A 183 9.50 14.39 4.63
N ILE A 184 9.34 13.35 5.45
CA ILE A 184 8.88 13.48 6.85
C ILE A 184 9.84 14.36 7.65
N LYS A 185 11.14 14.13 7.55
CA LYS A 185 12.15 14.94 8.25
C LYS A 185 12.13 16.40 7.83
N ASN A 186 11.92 16.70 6.54
CA ASN A 186 11.81 18.08 6.07
C ASN A 186 10.51 18.74 6.53
N LEU A 187 9.38 18.04 6.50
CA LEU A 187 8.12 18.55 7.06
C LEU A 187 8.24 18.89 8.54
N LEU A 188 8.89 18.05 9.33
CA LEU A 188 9.17 18.33 10.74
C LEU A 188 10.04 19.58 10.93
N LYS A 189 11.04 19.80 10.05
CA LYS A 189 11.85 21.04 10.06
C LYS A 189 11.04 22.29 9.71
N PHE A 190 10.02 22.15 8.87
CA PHE A 190 9.09 23.24 8.55
C PHE A 190 8.04 23.45 9.65
N GLY A 191 8.07 22.67 10.73
CA GLY A 191 7.14 22.77 11.85
C GLY A 191 5.83 22.00 11.66
N TYR A 192 5.70 21.17 10.63
CA TYR A 192 4.50 20.34 10.44
C TYR A 192 4.27 19.44 11.64
N PRO A 193 3.05 19.39 12.23
CA PRO A 193 2.81 18.64 13.46
C PRO A 193 3.07 17.14 13.31
N ALA A 194 3.93 16.58 14.12
CA ALA A 194 4.32 15.18 14.04
C ALA A 194 3.10 14.23 14.13
N HIS A 195 2.11 14.52 14.98
CA HIS A 195 0.91 13.71 15.14
C HIS A 195 0.02 13.68 13.88
N LYS A 196 0.17 14.65 12.98
CA LYS A 196 -0.51 14.68 11.66
C LYS A 196 0.29 13.97 10.57
N ILE A 197 1.44 13.39 10.87
CA ILE A 197 2.24 12.62 9.92
C ILE A 197 2.20 11.15 10.30
N LYS A 198 1.88 10.30 9.34
CA LYS A 198 1.87 8.84 9.44
C LYS A 198 2.84 8.27 8.41
N TRP A 199 3.48 7.17 8.74
CA TRP A 199 4.45 6.56 7.87
C TRP A 199 4.14 5.09 7.58
N TYR A 200 3.75 4.78 6.35
CA TYR A 200 3.67 3.40 5.90
C TYR A 200 5.07 2.92 5.49
N ARG A 201 5.78 2.31 6.45
CA ARG A 201 7.17 1.87 6.31
C ARG A 201 7.34 0.76 5.27
N GLY A 202 6.37 -0.14 5.15
CA GLY A 202 6.39 -1.28 4.23
C GLY A 202 6.51 -0.88 2.77
N GLY A 203 5.88 0.22 2.38
CA GLY A 203 5.92 0.79 1.03
C GLY A 203 5.49 -0.19 -0.05
N MET A 204 5.88 0.10 -1.28
CA MET A 204 5.49 -0.70 -2.44
C MET A 204 5.99 -2.14 -2.42
N GLN A 205 7.13 -2.39 -1.77
CA GLN A 205 7.68 -3.75 -1.69
C GLN A 205 6.78 -4.66 -0.83
N ASN A 206 6.38 -4.22 0.37
CA ASN A 206 5.45 -5.00 1.19
C ASN A 206 4.08 -5.08 0.55
N TRP A 207 3.58 -3.98 -0.01
CA TRP A 207 2.31 -3.95 -0.74
C TRP A 207 2.27 -5.00 -1.85
N SER A 208 3.33 -5.07 -2.66
CA SER A 208 3.48 -6.06 -3.73
C SER A 208 3.68 -7.48 -3.20
N ASN A 209 4.43 -7.64 -2.10
CA ASN A 209 4.68 -8.95 -1.48
C ASN A 209 3.40 -9.60 -0.94
N LEU A 210 2.42 -8.80 -0.57
CA LEU A 210 1.10 -9.28 -0.16
C LEU A 210 0.12 -9.46 -1.34
N GLY A 211 0.57 -9.23 -2.57
CA GLY A 211 -0.27 -9.34 -3.77
C GLY A 211 -1.39 -8.30 -3.84
N LEU A 212 -1.23 -7.15 -3.19
CA LEU A 212 -2.22 -6.08 -3.19
C LEU A 212 -2.26 -5.34 -4.54
N THR A 213 -3.43 -4.86 -4.91
CA THR A 213 -3.67 -4.15 -6.18
C THR A 213 -2.73 -2.97 -6.35
N ILE A 214 -2.04 -2.91 -7.49
CA ILE A 214 -1.16 -1.81 -7.89
C ILE A 214 -1.82 -1.05 -9.04
N ALA A 215 -1.94 0.27 -8.89
CA ALA A 215 -2.48 1.14 -9.93
C ALA A 215 -1.37 1.78 -10.76
N LYS A 216 -1.67 2.12 -12.02
CA LYS A 216 -0.83 3.05 -12.79
C LYS A 216 -1.02 4.46 -12.22
N PRO A 217 -0.01 5.35 -12.36
CA PRO A 217 -0.17 6.74 -11.92
C PRO A 217 -1.42 7.36 -12.56
N SER A 218 -2.13 8.14 -11.78
CA SER A 218 -3.14 9.04 -12.35
C SER A 218 -2.41 10.15 -13.10
N SER A 219 -2.71 10.28 -14.37
CA SER A 219 -2.30 11.44 -15.18
C SER A 219 -2.92 12.72 -14.64
#